data_a573dd7ae9a25590add589b87ad3552b
#
_entry.id   a573dd7ae9a25590add589b87ad3552b
#
_cell.length_a   1.000
_cell.length_b   1.000
_cell.length_c   1.000
_cell.angle_alpha   90.00
_cell.angle_beta   90.00
_cell.angle_gamma   90.00
#
_symmetry.space_group_name_H-M   'P 1'
#
loop_
_entity.id
_entity.type
_entity.pdbx_description
1 polymer ?
#
loop_
_entity_poly.entity_id
_entity_poly.type
_entity_poly.pdbx_seq_one_letter_code
_entity_poly.pdbx_strand_id
1 'polypeptide(L)'
;MKRIKLTPEITLILVLLVSASAISVLVVRSASSNLSYYLTPIEYLENEEKIGQRIRIAGRVVDQSIIEESGTVSSFQIMGDENDLVNVNFVGQTIPTLFGPYALVIVEGVGITNGITADLIIIKHENEFFAGSVPEDSISSNFVKPD
;
A
#
# COMPACT_ATOMS: atom_id res chain seq x y z
N MET A 1 28.12 -24.55 43.96
CA MET A 1 26.99 -24.25 43.01
C MET A 1 25.70 -24.83 43.59
N LYS A 2 24.78 -23.98 44.10
CA LYS A 2 23.46 -24.44 44.59
C LYS A 2 22.63 -24.86 43.36
N ARG A 3 22.32 -26.14 43.24
CA ARG A 3 21.35 -26.63 42.25
C ARG A 3 19.96 -26.17 42.72
N ILE A 4 19.38 -25.24 41.98
CA ILE A 4 17.99 -24.82 42.17
C ILE A 4 17.12 -26.01 41.79
N LYS A 5 16.51 -26.69 42.77
CA LYS A 5 15.52 -27.74 42.52
C LYS A 5 14.23 -27.01 42.14
N LEU A 6 13.95 -26.91 40.82
CA LEU A 6 12.66 -26.42 40.36
C LEU A 6 11.58 -27.44 40.76
N THR A 7 10.58 -26.99 41.51
CA THR A 7 9.38 -27.80 41.73
C THR A 7 8.61 -27.94 40.40
N PRO A 8 7.85 -29.03 40.20
CA PRO A 8 7.12 -29.23 38.93
C PRO A 8 6.16 -28.09 38.65
N GLU A 9 5.60 -27.43 39.64
CA GLU A 9 4.75 -26.26 39.51
C GLU A 9 5.49 -25.05 38.93
N ILE A 10 6.69 -24.78 39.42
CA ILE A 10 7.52 -23.65 38.89
C ILE A 10 7.95 -23.95 37.48
N THR A 11 8.26 -25.18 37.15
CA THR A 11 8.62 -25.59 35.77
C THR A 11 7.45 -25.38 34.83
N LEU A 12 6.23 -25.72 35.24
CA LEU A 12 5.02 -25.56 34.44
C LEU A 12 4.71 -24.08 34.21
N ILE A 13 4.82 -23.22 35.21
CA ILE A 13 4.64 -21.79 35.08
C ILE A 13 5.69 -21.20 34.14
N LEU A 14 6.94 -21.60 34.24
CA LEU A 14 8.02 -21.11 33.40
C LEU A 14 7.81 -21.49 31.89
N VAL A 15 7.40 -22.73 31.64
CA VAL A 15 7.07 -23.18 30.27
C VAL A 15 5.90 -22.39 29.69
N LEU A 16 4.88 -22.15 30.52
CA LEU A 16 3.70 -21.37 30.10
C LEU A 16 4.06 -19.91 29.78
N LEU A 17 4.94 -19.31 30.56
CA LEU A 17 5.41 -17.95 30.39
C LEU A 17 6.29 -17.81 29.12
N VAL A 18 7.17 -18.76 28.85
CA VAL A 18 8.00 -18.81 27.65
C VAL A 18 7.15 -19.01 26.40
N SER A 19 6.17 -19.92 26.44
CA SER A 19 5.28 -20.17 25.31
C SER A 19 4.39 -18.95 25.00
N ALA A 20 3.83 -18.30 26.03
CA ALA A 20 3.05 -17.08 25.85
C ALA A 20 3.89 -15.93 25.25
N SER A 21 5.13 -15.78 25.72
CA SER A 21 6.08 -14.80 25.18
C SER A 21 6.41 -15.07 23.71
N ALA A 22 6.68 -16.32 23.34
CA ALA A 22 6.96 -16.71 21.96
C ALA A 22 5.77 -16.44 21.03
N ILE A 23 4.56 -16.77 21.46
CA ILE A 23 3.33 -16.49 20.70
C ILE A 23 3.13 -15.00 20.54
N SER A 24 3.33 -14.20 21.59
CA SER A 24 3.18 -12.75 21.53
C SER A 24 4.15 -12.13 20.52
N VAL A 25 5.39 -12.56 20.48
CA VAL A 25 6.39 -12.09 19.49
C VAL A 25 5.99 -12.47 18.08
N LEU A 26 5.48 -13.69 17.87
CA LEU A 26 4.99 -14.13 16.55
C LEU A 26 3.80 -13.32 16.08
N VAL A 27 2.84 -13.04 16.96
CA VAL A 27 1.65 -12.23 16.65
C VAL A 27 2.06 -10.81 16.27
N VAL A 28 2.93 -10.17 17.05
CA VAL A 28 3.41 -8.81 16.73
C VAL A 28 4.14 -8.77 15.39
N ARG A 29 5.02 -9.74 15.12
CA ARG A 29 5.71 -9.81 13.82
C ARG A 29 4.75 -10.08 12.65
N SER A 30 3.79 -10.96 12.84
CA SER A 30 2.78 -11.27 11.81
C SER A 30 1.86 -10.07 11.54
N ALA A 31 1.46 -9.35 12.56
CA ALA A 31 0.64 -8.14 12.39
C ALA A 31 1.39 -7.03 11.63
N SER A 32 2.68 -6.86 11.90
CA SER A 32 3.50 -5.83 11.22
C SER A 32 3.74 -6.13 9.75
N SER A 33 3.73 -7.41 9.33
CA SER A 33 3.96 -7.81 7.94
C SER A 33 2.68 -7.87 7.09
N ASN A 34 1.50 -7.92 7.71
CA ASN A 34 0.22 -8.11 7.01
C ASN A 34 -0.62 -6.83 6.87
N LEU A 35 -0.21 -5.71 7.43
CA LEU A 35 -0.80 -4.43 7.13
C LEU A 35 -0.33 -4.02 5.74
N SER A 36 -1.06 -4.44 4.72
CA SER A 36 -0.97 -3.89 3.36
C SER A 36 -1.47 -2.44 3.39
N TYR A 37 -0.71 -1.60 4.08
CA TYR A 37 -0.97 -0.16 4.11
C TYR A 37 -0.45 0.43 2.80
N TYR A 38 -1.33 1.07 2.06
CA TYR A 38 -0.94 1.91 0.93
C TYR A 38 -0.98 3.37 1.36
N LEU A 39 0.02 4.10 0.94
CA LEU A 39 0.17 5.52 1.19
C LEU A 39 -0.67 6.31 0.18
N THR A 40 -1.17 7.45 0.58
CA THR A 40 -1.61 8.46 -0.38
C THR A 40 -0.39 9.20 -0.94
N PRO A 41 -0.48 9.85 -2.12
CA PRO A 41 0.61 10.64 -2.67
C PRO A 41 1.15 11.69 -1.70
N ILE A 42 0.30 12.41 -0.97
CA ILE A 42 0.74 13.41 0.01
C ILE A 42 1.50 12.78 1.17
N GLU A 43 1.00 11.70 1.75
CA GLU A 43 1.68 10.99 2.84
C GLU A 43 3.07 10.50 2.43
N TYR A 44 3.22 10.11 1.16
CA TYR A 44 4.51 9.71 0.63
C TYR A 44 5.47 10.90 0.48
N LEU A 45 4.99 12.00 -0.10
CA LEU A 45 5.82 13.18 -0.36
C LEU A 45 6.29 13.88 0.93
N GLU A 46 5.51 13.77 2.01
CA GLU A 46 5.87 14.30 3.33
C GLU A 46 6.82 13.40 4.12
N ASN A 47 7.06 12.16 3.65
CA ASN A 47 7.80 11.16 4.43
C ASN A 47 9.04 10.65 3.70
N GLU A 48 10.14 11.39 3.80
CA GLU A 48 11.43 11.04 3.17
C GLU A 48 12.01 9.69 3.64
N GLU A 49 11.58 9.18 4.82
CA GLU A 49 12.01 7.88 5.32
C GLU A 49 11.54 6.71 4.43
N LYS A 50 10.55 6.94 3.58
CA LYS A 50 10.03 5.95 2.64
C LYS A 50 10.88 5.78 1.38
N ILE A 51 11.82 6.68 1.14
CA ILE A 51 12.78 6.58 0.02
C ILE A 51 13.66 5.34 0.24
N GLY A 52 13.79 4.52 -0.79
CA GLY A 52 14.52 3.26 -0.76
C GLY A 52 13.76 2.08 -0.14
N GLN A 53 12.57 2.29 0.42
CA GLN A 53 11.73 1.23 0.94
C GLN A 53 10.73 0.74 -0.12
N ARG A 54 10.33 -0.54 -0.01
CA ARG A 54 9.23 -1.07 -0.79
C ARG A 54 7.90 -0.58 -0.21
N ILE A 55 7.14 0.12 -1.02
CA ILE A 55 5.91 0.80 -0.64
C ILE A 55 4.80 0.57 -1.66
N ARG A 56 3.58 0.91 -1.27
CA ARG A 56 2.41 0.96 -2.14
C ARG A 56 1.81 2.35 -2.07
N ILE A 57 1.55 2.96 -3.21
CA ILE A 57 0.92 4.26 -3.31
C ILE A 57 -0.36 4.11 -4.12
N ALA A 58 -1.48 4.61 -3.58
CA ALA A 58 -2.75 4.67 -4.28
C ALA A 58 -2.99 6.07 -4.84
N GLY A 59 -3.45 6.16 -6.09
CA GLY A 59 -3.77 7.43 -6.73
C GLY A 59 -4.46 7.25 -8.06
N ARG A 60 -4.90 8.35 -8.68
CA ARG A 60 -5.49 8.35 -10.02
C ARG A 60 -4.44 8.68 -11.05
N VAL A 61 -4.44 7.94 -12.14
CA VAL A 61 -3.55 8.21 -13.28
C VAL A 61 -3.92 9.56 -13.90
N VAL A 62 -2.94 10.45 -14.02
CA VAL A 62 -3.13 11.78 -14.62
C VAL A 62 -3.26 11.64 -16.12
N ASP A 63 -4.26 12.34 -16.70
CA ASP A 63 -4.43 12.40 -18.13
C ASP A 63 -3.20 13.01 -18.83
N GLN A 64 -2.83 12.47 -20.01
CA GLN A 64 -1.67 12.88 -20.81
C GLN A 64 -0.29 12.72 -20.12
N SER A 65 -0.23 12.05 -18.97
CA SER A 65 1.04 11.77 -18.28
C SER A 65 1.67 10.43 -18.67
N ILE A 66 0.91 9.58 -19.35
CA ILE A 66 1.36 8.23 -19.72
C ILE A 66 2.37 8.33 -20.87
N ILE A 67 3.57 7.84 -20.62
CA ILE A 67 4.64 7.76 -21.61
C ILE A 67 4.88 6.29 -21.93
N GLU A 68 4.82 5.97 -23.22
CA GLU A 68 5.10 4.63 -23.73
C GLU A 68 6.44 4.62 -24.47
N GLU A 69 7.25 3.61 -24.18
CA GLU A 69 8.48 3.32 -24.88
C GLU A 69 8.43 1.90 -25.45
N SER A 70 8.69 1.76 -26.74
CA SER A 70 8.65 0.47 -27.44
C SER A 70 7.31 -0.29 -27.31
N GLY A 71 6.19 0.45 -27.20
CA GLY A 71 4.85 -0.13 -27.06
C GLY A 71 4.50 -0.63 -25.65
N THR A 72 5.27 -0.21 -24.67
CA THR A 72 5.01 -0.53 -23.24
C THR A 72 5.04 0.76 -22.43
N VAL A 73 4.16 0.87 -21.44
CA VAL A 73 4.16 2.02 -20.53
C VAL A 73 5.48 2.04 -19.77
N SER A 74 6.22 3.13 -19.87
CA SER A 74 7.49 3.34 -19.16
C SER A 74 7.34 4.24 -17.95
N SER A 75 6.50 5.26 -18.03
CA SER A 75 6.24 6.16 -16.91
C SER A 75 4.87 6.82 -17.00
N PHE A 76 4.37 7.28 -15.87
CA PHE A 76 3.14 8.06 -15.75
C PHE A 76 3.13 8.79 -14.40
N GLN A 77 2.13 9.64 -14.19
CA GLN A 77 1.92 10.31 -12.92
C GLN A 77 0.63 9.82 -12.27
N ILE A 78 0.65 9.72 -10.96
CA ILE A 78 -0.54 9.52 -10.14
C ILE A 78 -0.78 10.74 -9.27
N MET A 79 -2.05 11.07 -9.09
CA MET A 79 -2.52 12.20 -8.32
C MET A 79 -3.34 11.71 -7.12
N GLY A 80 -3.13 12.34 -5.98
CA GLY A 80 -3.93 12.20 -4.78
C GLY A 80 -5.10 13.17 -4.73
N ASP A 81 -5.81 13.18 -3.61
CA ASP A 81 -7.00 14.01 -3.41
C ASP A 81 -6.68 15.50 -3.28
N GLU A 82 -5.46 15.85 -2.88
CA GLU A 82 -5.00 17.25 -2.71
C GLU A 82 -4.24 17.80 -3.93
N ASN A 83 -4.36 17.14 -5.08
CA ASN A 83 -3.64 17.41 -6.33
C ASN A 83 -2.11 17.21 -6.25
N ASP A 84 -1.64 16.51 -5.26
CA ASP A 84 -0.27 16.08 -5.10
C ASP A 84 0.08 15.01 -6.14
N LEU A 85 1.20 15.22 -6.82
CA LEU A 85 1.64 14.39 -7.94
C LEU A 85 2.85 13.55 -7.54
N VAL A 86 2.77 12.26 -7.86
CA VAL A 86 3.88 11.31 -7.70
C VAL A 86 4.24 10.72 -9.07
N ASN A 87 5.51 10.79 -9.42
CA ASN A 87 6.02 10.20 -10.66
C ASN A 87 6.18 8.69 -10.47
N VAL A 88 5.69 7.92 -11.43
CA VAL A 88 5.82 6.47 -11.47
C VAL A 88 6.70 6.08 -12.64
N ASN A 89 7.86 5.49 -12.36
CA ASN A 89 8.68 4.82 -13.35
C ASN A 89 8.34 3.33 -13.31
N PHE A 90 7.72 2.83 -14.37
CA PHE A 90 7.26 1.44 -14.42
C PHE A 90 8.31 0.55 -15.05
N VAL A 91 8.74 -0.46 -14.30
CA VAL A 91 9.72 -1.47 -14.74
C VAL A 91 9.14 -2.88 -14.77
N GLY A 92 7.83 -3.02 -14.51
CA GLY A 92 7.12 -4.30 -14.55
C GLY A 92 6.91 -4.81 -15.97
N GLN A 93 6.48 -6.05 -16.07
CA GLN A 93 6.26 -6.73 -17.36
C GLN A 93 4.81 -6.69 -17.84
N THR A 94 3.88 -6.46 -16.94
CA THR A 94 2.44 -6.57 -17.24
C THR A 94 1.69 -5.32 -16.85
N ILE A 95 1.01 -4.73 -17.82
CA ILE A 95 0.06 -3.63 -17.61
C ILE A 95 -1.35 -4.22 -17.53
N PRO A 96 -2.14 -3.90 -16.49
CA PRO A 96 -3.53 -4.33 -16.42
C PRO A 96 -4.37 -3.80 -17.59
N THR A 97 -5.32 -4.59 -18.08
CA THR A 97 -6.15 -4.24 -19.25
C THR A 97 -6.96 -2.94 -19.09
N LEU A 98 -7.32 -2.60 -17.84
CA LEU A 98 -8.09 -1.38 -17.55
C LEU A 98 -7.21 -0.19 -17.16
N PHE A 99 -5.88 -0.30 -17.37
CA PHE A 99 -4.97 0.82 -17.14
C PHE A 99 -5.19 1.92 -18.20
N GLY A 100 -5.29 3.14 -17.74
CA GLY A 100 -5.47 4.29 -18.62
C GLY A 100 -5.69 5.58 -17.82
N PRO A 101 -5.93 6.70 -18.50
CA PRO A 101 -6.23 7.98 -17.87
C PRO A 101 -7.37 7.86 -16.86
N TYR A 102 -7.21 8.54 -15.71
CA TYR A 102 -8.18 8.58 -14.60
C TYR A 102 -8.39 7.25 -13.86
N ALA A 103 -7.76 6.16 -14.27
CA ALA A 103 -7.84 4.89 -13.55
C ALA A 103 -7.34 5.05 -12.12
N LEU A 104 -8.09 4.51 -11.14
CA LEU A 104 -7.65 4.41 -9.76
C LEU A 104 -6.72 3.21 -9.65
N VAL A 105 -5.46 3.47 -9.32
CA VAL A 105 -4.41 2.46 -9.27
C VAL A 105 -3.72 2.42 -7.92
N ILE A 106 -3.23 1.24 -7.57
CA ILE A 106 -2.21 1.07 -6.55
C ILE A 106 -0.95 0.65 -7.26
N VAL A 107 0.11 1.43 -7.11
CA VAL A 107 1.44 1.11 -7.61
C VAL A 107 2.30 0.57 -6.46
N GLU A 108 2.99 -0.53 -6.70
CA GLU A 108 3.90 -1.13 -5.74
C GLU A 108 5.32 -1.14 -6.30
N GLY A 109 6.29 -0.74 -5.48
CA GLY A 109 7.68 -0.68 -5.87
C GLY A 109 8.56 -0.03 -4.83
N VAL A 110 9.70 0.50 -5.25
CA VAL A 110 10.68 1.16 -4.38
C VAL A 110 10.53 2.68 -4.50
N GLY A 111 10.38 3.34 -3.37
CA GLY A 111 10.30 4.80 -3.30
C GLY A 111 11.59 5.48 -3.75
N ILE A 112 11.46 6.53 -4.55
CA ILE A 112 12.54 7.41 -4.97
C ILE A 112 12.14 8.86 -4.70
N THR A 113 13.07 9.80 -4.80
CA THR A 113 12.75 11.23 -4.58
C THR A 113 11.63 11.69 -5.52
N ASN A 114 10.53 12.14 -4.96
CA ASN A 114 9.31 12.59 -5.67
C ASN A 114 8.66 11.54 -6.59
N GLY A 115 8.90 10.24 -6.35
CA GLY A 115 8.36 9.21 -7.21
C GLY A 115 8.55 7.80 -6.67
N ILE A 116 8.16 6.84 -7.49
CA ILE A 116 8.30 5.41 -7.21
C ILE A 116 8.78 4.67 -8.46
N THR A 117 9.72 3.75 -8.29
CA THR A 117 10.04 2.75 -9.31
C THR A 117 9.16 1.54 -9.06
N ALA A 118 8.10 1.40 -9.85
CA ALA A 118 7.06 0.40 -9.65
C ALA A 118 7.27 -0.81 -10.56
N ASP A 119 7.09 -1.98 -10.01
CA ASP A 119 7.10 -3.25 -10.73
C ASP A 119 5.72 -3.90 -10.83
N LEU A 120 4.74 -3.39 -10.07
CA LEU A 120 3.37 -3.88 -10.08
C LEU A 120 2.37 -2.72 -10.07
N ILE A 121 1.34 -2.84 -10.92
CA ILE A 121 0.17 -1.96 -10.96
C ILE A 121 -1.07 -2.79 -10.70
N ILE A 122 -1.91 -2.35 -9.78
CA ILE A 122 -3.20 -2.96 -9.44
C ILE A 122 -4.29 -1.92 -9.72
N ILE A 123 -5.28 -2.28 -10.52
CA ILE A 123 -6.45 -1.43 -10.74
C ILE A 123 -7.46 -1.68 -9.61
N LYS A 124 -7.95 -0.61 -9.02
CA LYS A 124 -9.04 -0.63 -8.03
C LYS A 124 -10.34 -0.19 -8.66
N HIS A 125 -11.39 -0.96 -8.42
CA HIS A 125 -12.75 -0.52 -8.73
C HIS A 125 -13.20 0.48 -7.67
N GLU A 126 -13.84 1.57 -8.08
CA GLU A 126 -14.26 2.64 -7.15
C GLU A 126 -15.12 2.13 -6.00
N ASN A 127 -15.94 1.11 -6.23
CA ASN A 127 -16.79 0.50 -5.20
C ASN A 127 -16.03 -0.14 -4.03
N GLU A 128 -14.76 -0.52 -4.22
CA GLU A 128 -13.94 -1.10 -3.15
C GLU A 128 -13.26 -0.04 -2.28
N PHE A 129 -13.06 1.17 -2.83
CA PHE A 129 -12.43 2.27 -2.09
C PHE A 129 -13.39 2.88 -1.07
N PHE A 130 -14.69 2.83 -1.34
CA PHE A 130 -15.74 3.40 -0.49
C PHE A 130 -16.31 2.42 0.54
N ALA A 131 -15.91 1.16 0.58
CA ALA A 131 -16.40 0.17 1.56
C ALA A 131 -16.00 0.46 3.01
N GLY A 132 -15.22 1.50 3.29
CA GLY A 132 -14.76 1.87 4.63
C GLY A 132 -15.45 3.09 5.27
N SER A 133 -15.97 4.03 4.51
CA SER A 133 -16.67 5.22 5.04
C SER A 133 -17.23 6.09 3.93
N VAL A 134 -18.40 5.74 3.41
CA VAL A 134 -19.20 6.71 2.63
C VAL A 134 -20.33 7.19 3.52
N PRO A 135 -20.42 8.50 3.82
CA PRO A 135 -21.68 9.09 4.24
C PRO A 135 -22.66 8.92 3.07
N GLU A 136 -23.85 8.38 3.34
CA GLU A 136 -24.93 8.16 2.34
C GLU A 136 -25.34 9.42 1.58
N ASP A 137 -24.91 10.59 2.03
CA ASP A 137 -25.26 11.90 1.45
C ASP A 137 -24.40 12.32 0.24
N SER A 138 -23.36 11.56 -0.12
CA SER A 138 -22.52 11.90 -1.27
C SER A 138 -22.94 11.23 -2.59
N ILE A 139 -24.02 10.44 -2.60
CA ILE A 139 -24.61 9.87 -3.80
C ILE A 139 -25.73 10.77 -4.34
N SER A 140 -25.59 12.08 -4.29
CA SER A 140 -26.51 12.97 -4.98
C SER A 140 -25.97 13.34 -6.37
N SER A 141 -26.43 12.57 -7.37
CA SER A 141 -27.05 13.12 -8.60
C SER A 141 -26.35 14.29 -9.29
N ASN A 142 -25.14 14.14 -9.80
CA ASN A 142 -24.68 15.04 -10.86
C ASN A 142 -23.89 14.33 -11.97
N PHE A 143 -24.23 13.09 -12.27
CA PHE A 143 -23.87 12.52 -13.57
C PHE A 143 -24.91 12.95 -14.60
N VAL A 144 -24.78 14.16 -15.10
CA VAL A 144 -25.42 14.55 -16.36
C VAL A 144 -24.63 13.88 -17.48
N LYS A 145 -25.22 12.86 -18.07
CA LYS A 145 -24.76 12.26 -19.31
C LYS A 145 -24.82 13.33 -20.40
N PRO A 146 -23.71 13.67 -21.08
CA PRO A 146 -23.79 14.49 -22.29
C PRO A 146 -24.41 13.65 -23.40
N ASP A 147 -25.41 14.22 -24.08
CA ASP A 147 -26.05 13.68 -25.28
C ASP A 147 -25.04 13.57 -26.45
#